data_b99e12c5eacadfaf0bc34e7fca1f1d6f
#
_entry.id   b99e12c5eacadfaf0bc34e7fca1f1d6f
#
_cell.length_a   1.000
_cell.length_b   1.000
_cell.length_c   1.000
_cell.angle_alpha   90.00
_cell.angle_beta   90.00
_cell.angle_gamma   90.00
#
_symmetry.space_group_name_H-M   'P 1'
#
loop_
_entity.id
_entity.type
_entity.pdbx_description
1 polymer ?
#
loop_
_entity_poly.entity_id
_entity_poly.type
_entity_poly.pdbx_seq_one_letter_code
_entity_poly.pdbx_strand_id
1 'polypeptide(L)'
;MKTLFALLFLFTFSLVSAGDRTIRGTEELRAALRELKPGTTLRLAPGDYDGGHHVRGIANLTITALDPEDPPHFKGGANAWHFSRCEGLTLSHLRISGQSGNGLNLDDGGELDSLVGGITLENLEISEIGPQGNNDGIKCSGLENLTIRSCRITAWGGQGIDFVGCHRALITGCRFEGREGFSASAGIQLKGGTSEVMVEKCHFLNAGERPLNIGGSTGLAYFRPPGATFEAAGIVVRENIIEGSLCAAAFVGVDGVEFSGNTILFPEKWIFRILQETTESGFVPCRNVRVARNRIVFRRLQLRTDLNIGGNTAPETFVFAGNQWFAEDRPEASQPQLPVVEKDGIYGRDPR
;
A
#
# COMPACT_ATOMS: atom_id res chain seq x y z
N MET A 1 -25.50 55.08 -33.42
CA MET A 1 -24.47 54.31 -32.73
C MET A 1 -24.85 54.19 -31.26
N LYS A 2 -25.34 53.07 -30.81
CA LYS A 2 -25.64 52.81 -29.38
C LYS A 2 -24.59 51.84 -28.85
N THR A 3 -23.73 52.38 -27.99
CA THR A 3 -22.64 51.62 -27.33
C THR A 3 -23.22 50.81 -26.16
N LEU A 4 -23.17 49.50 -26.30
CA LEU A 4 -23.59 48.57 -25.24
C LEU A 4 -22.42 48.32 -24.30
N PHE A 5 -22.54 48.78 -23.05
CA PHE A 5 -21.60 48.42 -21.96
C PHE A 5 -21.99 47.08 -21.40
N ALA A 6 -21.15 46.06 -21.61
CA ALA A 6 -21.27 44.78 -20.93
C ALA A 6 -20.60 44.87 -19.55
N LEU A 7 -21.40 44.79 -18.51
CA LEU A 7 -20.93 44.68 -17.11
C LEU A 7 -20.48 43.24 -16.85
N LEU A 8 -19.17 43.06 -16.73
CA LEU A 8 -18.56 41.77 -16.37
C LEU A 8 -18.64 41.60 -14.83
N PHE A 9 -19.55 40.80 -14.33
CA PHE A 9 -19.57 40.42 -12.91
C PHE A 9 -18.46 39.41 -12.66
N LEU A 10 -17.36 39.83 -12.07
CA LEU A 10 -16.36 38.96 -11.48
C LEU A 10 -16.93 38.42 -10.15
N PHE A 11 -17.38 37.16 -10.18
CA PHE A 11 -17.62 36.40 -8.94
C PHE A 11 -16.28 36.04 -8.34
N THR A 12 -15.82 36.82 -7.37
CA THR A 12 -14.75 36.42 -6.48
C THR A 12 -15.30 35.38 -5.52
N PHE A 13 -15.01 34.08 -5.78
CA PHE A 13 -15.16 33.06 -4.75
C PHE A 13 -14.17 33.38 -3.62
N SER A 14 -14.64 34.00 -2.55
CA SER A 14 -13.93 34.03 -1.30
C SER A 14 -13.85 32.58 -0.79
N LEU A 15 -12.68 31.97 -0.89
CA LEU A 15 -12.34 30.77 -0.12
C LEU A 15 -12.44 31.16 1.36
N VAL A 16 -13.58 30.90 1.96
CA VAL A 16 -13.72 30.96 3.43
C VAL A 16 -12.82 29.84 3.94
N SER A 17 -11.66 30.21 4.47
CA SER A 17 -10.82 29.29 5.23
C SER A 17 -11.67 28.76 6.38
N ALA A 18 -12.07 27.51 6.30
CA ALA A 18 -12.66 26.81 7.43
C ALA A 18 -11.55 26.71 8.48
N GLY A 19 -11.74 27.32 9.65
CA GLY A 19 -10.68 27.58 10.60
C GLY A 19 -10.01 26.33 11.17
N ASP A 20 -8.79 26.50 11.63
CA ASP A 20 -8.07 25.54 12.47
C ASP A 20 -8.81 25.34 13.80
N ARG A 21 -9.05 24.10 14.20
CA ARG A 21 -9.70 23.74 15.46
C ARG A 21 -8.77 22.85 16.28
N THR A 22 -8.48 23.25 17.52
CA THR A 22 -7.81 22.37 18.48
C THR A 22 -8.82 21.50 19.18
N ILE A 23 -8.57 20.21 19.26
CA ILE A 23 -9.46 19.18 19.80
C ILE A 23 -8.78 18.50 20.99
N ARG A 24 -9.50 18.40 22.11
CA ARG A 24 -9.01 17.79 23.36
C ARG A 24 -9.91 16.63 23.79
N GLY A 25 -9.72 15.47 23.16
CA GLY A 25 -10.43 14.24 23.49
C GLY A 25 -11.62 13.92 22.58
N THR A 26 -12.15 12.71 22.78
CA THR A 26 -13.14 12.08 21.90
C THR A 26 -14.43 12.88 21.76
N GLU A 27 -14.94 13.47 22.82
CA GLU A 27 -16.24 14.18 22.76
C GLU A 27 -16.13 15.49 21.95
N GLU A 28 -15.03 16.25 22.11
CA GLU A 28 -14.79 17.42 21.26
C GLU A 28 -14.62 17.02 19.80
N LEU A 29 -13.92 15.88 19.55
CA LEU A 29 -13.77 15.36 18.20
C LEU A 29 -15.13 15.00 17.59
N ARG A 30 -15.97 14.26 18.31
CA ARG A 30 -17.32 13.91 17.85
C ARG A 30 -18.18 15.13 17.54
N ALA A 31 -18.07 16.18 18.36
CA ALA A 31 -18.76 17.45 18.12
C ALA A 31 -18.22 18.14 16.85
N ALA A 32 -16.89 18.23 16.69
CA ALA A 32 -16.27 18.83 15.53
C ALA A 32 -16.61 18.11 14.22
N LEU A 33 -16.66 16.77 14.25
CA LEU A 33 -17.01 15.97 13.06
C LEU A 33 -18.43 16.22 12.55
N ARG A 34 -19.37 16.62 13.39
CA ARG A 34 -20.73 16.98 12.97
C ARG A 34 -20.82 18.33 12.25
N GLU A 35 -19.80 19.17 12.39
CA GLU A 35 -19.75 20.53 11.85
C GLU A 35 -18.66 20.74 10.79
N LEU A 36 -18.11 19.63 10.23
CA LEU A 36 -17.05 19.71 9.25
C LEU A 36 -17.47 20.51 8.02
N LYS A 37 -16.53 21.31 7.54
CA LYS A 37 -16.63 22.06 6.28
C LYS A 37 -15.41 21.75 5.44
N PRO A 38 -15.50 21.86 4.10
CA PRO A 38 -14.31 21.75 3.24
C PRO A 38 -13.21 22.71 3.71
N GLY A 39 -11.97 22.22 3.71
CA GLY A 39 -10.80 22.99 4.15
C GLY A 39 -10.60 23.06 5.68
N THR A 40 -11.33 22.26 6.48
CA THR A 40 -11.13 22.20 7.93
C THR A 40 -9.81 21.53 8.29
N THR A 41 -9.08 22.12 9.27
CA THR A 41 -7.93 21.48 9.93
C THR A 41 -8.29 21.17 11.39
N LEU A 42 -8.20 19.90 11.79
CA LEU A 42 -8.33 19.44 13.17
C LEU A 42 -6.94 19.15 13.74
N ARG A 43 -6.52 19.91 14.77
CA ARG A 43 -5.28 19.67 15.52
C ARG A 43 -5.63 18.96 16.81
N LEU A 44 -5.24 17.71 16.92
CA LEU A 44 -5.60 16.86 18.05
C LEU A 44 -4.54 16.96 19.14
N ALA A 45 -4.96 17.31 20.35
CA ALA A 45 -4.08 17.32 21.52
C ALA A 45 -3.61 15.88 21.85
N PRO A 46 -2.46 15.72 22.53
CA PRO A 46 -2.03 14.44 23.06
C PRO A 46 -3.11 13.77 23.91
N GLY A 47 -3.11 12.44 23.90
CA GLY A 47 -4.03 11.62 24.69
C GLY A 47 -4.72 10.52 23.90
N ASP A 48 -5.57 9.78 24.60
CA ASP A 48 -6.32 8.67 24.04
C ASP A 48 -7.65 9.15 23.44
N TYR A 49 -7.96 8.64 22.25
CA TYR A 49 -9.20 8.87 21.53
C TYR A 49 -9.85 7.53 21.18
N ASP A 50 -11.17 7.45 21.27
CA ASP A 50 -11.87 6.26 20.77
C ASP A 50 -11.74 6.15 19.25
N GLY A 51 -11.73 4.93 18.73
CA GLY A 51 -11.95 4.66 17.31
C GLY A 51 -13.42 4.73 16.91
N GLY A 52 -13.72 4.37 15.67
CA GLY A 52 -15.10 4.27 15.17
C GLY A 52 -15.62 5.54 14.48
N HIS A 53 -14.73 6.40 14.01
CA HIS A 53 -15.12 7.61 13.30
C HIS A 53 -15.39 7.36 11.82
N HIS A 54 -16.48 7.96 11.29
CA HIS A 54 -16.81 7.93 9.87
C HIS A 54 -17.00 9.35 9.34
N VAL A 55 -16.29 9.68 8.26
CA VAL A 55 -16.38 10.97 7.56
C VAL A 55 -16.70 10.69 6.10
N ARG A 56 -17.70 11.39 5.55
CA ARG A 56 -18.11 11.20 4.16
C ARG A 56 -18.23 12.53 3.41
N GLY A 57 -17.68 12.59 2.19
CA GLY A 57 -17.93 13.67 1.23
C GLY A 57 -17.33 15.02 1.62
N ILE A 58 -16.30 15.06 2.47
CA ILE A 58 -15.62 16.28 2.87
C ILE A 58 -14.34 16.46 2.04
N ALA A 59 -14.18 17.62 1.44
CA ALA A 59 -12.98 17.96 0.69
C ALA A 59 -11.97 18.75 1.53
N ASN A 60 -10.66 18.51 1.26
CA ASN A 60 -9.54 19.24 1.86
C ASN A 60 -9.55 19.22 3.41
N LEU A 61 -9.82 18.05 3.98
CA LEU A 61 -9.77 17.84 5.44
C LEU A 61 -8.35 17.49 5.87
N THR A 62 -7.85 18.19 6.88
CA THR A 62 -6.58 17.83 7.53
C THR A 62 -6.85 17.41 8.97
N ILE A 63 -6.32 16.26 9.39
CA ILE A 63 -6.31 15.78 10.76
C ILE A 63 -4.87 15.50 11.16
N THR A 64 -4.37 16.20 12.15
CA THR A 64 -2.95 16.11 12.56
C THR A 64 -2.80 16.23 14.06
N ALA A 65 -1.68 15.78 14.61
CA ALA A 65 -1.34 16.06 16.00
C ALA A 65 -1.16 17.57 16.22
N LEU A 66 -1.54 18.05 17.42
CA LEU A 66 -1.16 19.37 17.90
C LEU A 66 0.33 19.41 18.24
N ASP A 67 0.86 18.31 18.80
CA ASP A 67 2.26 18.08 19.07
C ASP A 67 2.72 16.81 18.34
N PRO A 68 3.53 16.90 17.29
CA PRO A 68 4.05 15.75 16.55
C PRO A 68 4.91 14.80 17.40
N GLU A 69 5.54 15.27 18.47
CA GLU A 69 6.37 14.45 19.36
C GLU A 69 5.54 13.63 20.38
N ASP A 70 4.30 14.04 20.61
CA ASP A 70 3.33 13.29 21.44
C ASP A 70 1.99 13.17 20.70
N PRO A 71 1.91 12.31 19.66
CA PRO A 71 0.75 12.20 18.81
C PRO A 71 -0.45 11.57 19.53
N PRO A 72 -1.69 12.00 19.18
CA PRO A 72 -2.93 11.42 19.71
C PRO A 72 -3.04 9.95 19.33
N HIS A 73 -3.63 9.16 20.21
CA HIS A 73 -3.73 7.71 20.07
C HIS A 73 -5.18 7.24 19.95
N PHE A 74 -5.58 6.76 18.77
CA PHE A 74 -6.88 6.18 18.50
C PHE A 74 -6.90 4.70 18.88
N LYS A 75 -7.75 4.31 19.83
CA LYS A 75 -7.81 2.96 20.39
C LYS A 75 -9.14 2.27 20.09
N GLY A 76 -9.08 0.99 19.74
CA GLY A 76 -10.25 0.12 19.60
C GLY A 76 -11.22 0.54 18.49
N GLY A 77 -12.45 0.02 18.59
CA GLY A 77 -13.45 0.14 17.53
C GLY A 77 -13.26 -0.89 16.41
N ALA A 78 -14.19 -0.92 15.45
CA ALA A 78 -14.05 -1.75 14.26
C ALA A 78 -12.94 -1.19 13.35
N ASN A 79 -12.98 0.10 13.06
CA ASN A 79 -11.88 0.85 12.43
C ASN A 79 -11.57 2.05 13.34
N ALA A 80 -10.36 2.60 13.30
CA ALA A 80 -10.14 3.90 13.92
C ALA A 80 -10.89 4.98 13.13
N TRP A 81 -10.70 4.98 11.80
CA TRP A 81 -11.35 5.89 10.89
C TRP A 81 -11.82 5.21 9.62
N HIS A 82 -12.97 5.65 9.13
CA HIS A 82 -13.47 5.36 7.80
C HIS A 82 -13.73 6.68 7.05
N PHE A 83 -13.00 6.93 5.97
CA PHE A 83 -13.17 8.07 5.09
C PHE A 83 -13.76 7.60 3.77
N SER A 84 -14.98 8.06 3.46
CA SER A 84 -15.67 7.71 2.23
C SER A 84 -15.86 8.96 1.37
N ARG A 85 -15.34 8.98 0.13
CA ARG A 85 -15.42 10.12 -0.79
C ARG A 85 -14.85 11.43 -0.22
N CYS A 86 -13.71 11.36 0.45
CA CYS A 86 -13.03 12.53 1.01
C CYS A 86 -11.83 12.90 0.12
N GLU A 87 -11.99 13.90 -0.73
CA GLU A 87 -10.90 14.41 -1.59
C GLU A 87 -9.96 15.33 -0.82
N GLY A 88 -8.67 15.33 -1.17
CA GLY A 88 -7.69 16.22 -0.54
C GLY A 88 -7.48 15.95 0.95
N LEU A 89 -7.66 14.70 1.39
CA LEU A 89 -7.52 14.31 2.80
C LEU A 89 -6.03 14.24 3.19
N THR A 90 -5.68 14.86 4.31
CA THR A 90 -4.37 14.68 4.95
C THR A 90 -4.53 14.14 6.37
N LEU A 91 -3.88 13.01 6.66
CA LEU A 91 -3.73 12.48 8.01
C LEU A 91 -2.25 12.43 8.37
N SER A 92 -1.87 13.02 9.49
CA SER A 92 -0.46 13.02 9.89
C SER A 92 -0.26 12.94 11.41
N HIS A 93 0.84 12.29 11.82
CA HIS A 93 1.25 12.18 13.22
C HIS A 93 0.12 11.65 14.13
N LEU A 94 -0.43 10.47 13.80
CA LEU A 94 -1.46 9.79 14.58
C LEU A 94 -0.97 8.40 14.98
N ARG A 95 -1.32 7.94 16.18
CA ARG A 95 -1.21 6.55 16.61
C ARG A 95 -2.56 5.87 16.51
N ILE A 96 -2.58 4.64 16.02
CA ILE A 96 -3.79 3.84 15.80
C ILE A 96 -3.50 2.41 16.27
N SER A 97 -4.31 1.86 17.20
CA SER A 97 -4.10 0.48 17.62
C SER A 97 -5.33 -0.20 18.22
N GLY A 98 -5.34 -1.55 18.14
CA GLY A 98 -6.35 -2.37 18.80
C GLY A 98 -7.72 -2.36 18.11
N GLN A 99 -7.79 -2.03 16.82
CA GLN A 99 -9.01 -2.15 16.04
C GLN A 99 -9.33 -3.62 15.75
N SER A 100 -10.60 -3.99 15.81
CA SER A 100 -11.05 -5.36 15.49
C SER A 100 -11.24 -5.60 13.98
N GLY A 101 -11.34 -4.56 13.19
CA GLY A 101 -11.34 -4.53 11.73
C GLY A 101 -10.08 -3.86 11.18
N ASN A 102 -10.22 -2.83 10.34
CA ASN A 102 -9.08 -2.10 9.77
C ASN A 102 -8.61 -0.95 10.67
N GLY A 103 -7.32 -0.61 10.59
CA GLY A 103 -6.83 0.63 11.22
C GLY A 103 -7.47 1.84 10.55
N LEU A 104 -7.23 1.99 9.26
CA LEU A 104 -7.84 3.01 8.40
C LEU A 104 -8.58 2.33 7.25
N ASN A 105 -9.76 2.87 6.88
CA ASN A 105 -10.47 2.51 5.67
C ASN A 105 -10.77 3.78 4.87
N LEU A 106 -10.32 3.84 3.61
CA LEU A 106 -10.51 4.97 2.71
C LEU A 106 -11.10 4.47 1.40
N ASP A 107 -12.22 5.03 0.95
CA ASP A 107 -12.88 4.54 -0.26
C ASP A 107 -13.60 5.61 -1.09
N ASP A 108 -13.95 5.20 -2.32
CA ASP A 108 -14.72 5.95 -3.29
C ASP A 108 -16.24 5.98 -3.00
N GLY A 109 -16.67 5.41 -1.87
CA GLY A 109 -18.10 5.27 -1.53
C GLY A 109 -18.82 4.17 -2.29
N GLY A 110 -18.08 3.29 -2.97
CA GLY A 110 -18.60 2.20 -3.80
C GLY A 110 -18.93 2.63 -5.24
N GLU A 111 -18.49 3.81 -5.66
CA GLU A 111 -18.70 4.32 -7.04
C GLU A 111 -17.50 3.94 -7.91
N LEU A 112 -17.58 2.77 -8.55
CA LEU A 112 -16.47 2.12 -9.25
C LEU A 112 -15.86 2.92 -10.41
N ASP A 113 -16.61 3.86 -10.96
CA ASP A 113 -16.20 4.72 -12.09
C ASP A 113 -15.73 6.13 -11.64
N SER A 114 -15.71 6.40 -10.33
CA SER A 114 -15.41 7.73 -9.78
C SER A 114 -14.34 7.64 -8.67
N LEU A 115 -13.09 7.81 -9.08
CA LEU A 115 -11.96 7.79 -8.15
C LEU A 115 -11.95 9.04 -7.24
N VAL A 116 -11.44 8.87 -6.03
CA VAL A 116 -11.25 9.94 -5.04
C VAL A 116 -9.75 10.22 -4.91
N GLY A 117 -9.35 11.48 -5.00
CA GLY A 117 -7.94 11.83 -5.14
C GLY A 117 -7.36 12.79 -4.10
N GLY A 118 -6.02 12.97 -4.21
CA GLY A 118 -5.28 13.95 -3.41
C GLY A 118 -5.11 13.56 -1.93
N ILE A 119 -4.90 12.27 -1.63
CA ILE A 119 -4.82 11.79 -0.25
C ILE A 119 -3.36 11.68 0.21
N THR A 120 -3.06 12.20 1.39
CA THR A 120 -1.75 12.08 2.04
C THR A 120 -1.89 11.45 3.43
N LEU A 121 -1.17 10.34 3.63
CA LEU A 121 -1.01 9.67 4.91
C LEU A 121 0.48 9.72 5.28
N GLU A 122 0.83 10.39 6.37
CA GLU A 122 2.23 10.57 6.73
C GLU A 122 2.51 10.47 8.22
N ASN A 123 3.66 9.91 8.59
CA ASN A 123 4.09 9.78 9.98
C ASN A 123 3.02 9.13 10.88
N LEU A 124 2.35 8.09 10.36
CA LEU A 124 1.37 7.33 11.12
C LEU A 124 2.03 6.12 11.79
N GLU A 125 1.66 5.86 13.03
CA GLU A 125 1.99 4.62 13.74
C GLU A 125 0.73 3.76 13.87
N ILE A 126 0.68 2.63 13.14
CA ILE A 126 -0.47 1.72 13.11
C ILE A 126 -0.02 0.36 13.64
N SER A 127 -0.73 -0.15 14.67
CA SER A 127 -0.31 -1.41 15.28
C SER A 127 -1.48 -2.22 15.83
N GLU A 128 -1.26 -3.55 15.95
CA GLU A 128 -2.21 -4.44 16.61
C GLU A 128 -3.62 -4.40 15.99
N ILE A 129 -3.66 -4.47 14.66
CA ILE A 129 -4.91 -4.41 13.89
C ILE A 129 -5.43 -5.83 13.66
N GLY A 130 -6.61 -6.12 14.15
CA GLY A 130 -7.34 -7.40 14.08
C GLY A 130 -6.43 -8.61 13.85
N PRO A 131 -6.18 -9.47 14.85
CA PRO A 131 -5.07 -10.43 14.81
C PRO A 131 -5.23 -11.51 13.73
N GLN A 132 -6.44 -11.71 13.21
CA GLN A 132 -6.77 -12.77 12.27
C GLN A 132 -7.65 -12.25 11.13
N GLY A 133 -7.53 -12.88 9.97
CA GLY A 133 -8.40 -12.63 8.82
C GLY A 133 -8.01 -11.37 8.01
N ASN A 134 -8.98 -10.80 7.31
CA ASN A 134 -8.76 -9.68 6.38
C ASN A 134 -8.92 -8.33 7.11
N ASN A 135 -8.05 -8.08 8.09
CA ASN A 135 -8.01 -6.87 8.89
C ASN A 135 -6.72 -6.11 8.59
N ASP A 136 -6.86 -4.99 7.89
CA ASP A 136 -5.74 -4.30 7.27
C ASP A 136 -5.28 -3.10 8.12
N GLY A 137 -4.00 -2.81 8.10
CA GLY A 137 -3.48 -1.57 8.69
C GLY A 137 -4.11 -0.37 8.01
N ILE A 138 -4.00 -0.30 6.68
CA ILE A 138 -4.59 0.73 5.83
C ILE A 138 -5.26 0.04 4.63
N LYS A 139 -6.59 0.18 4.51
CA LYS A 139 -7.36 -0.27 3.36
C LYS A 139 -7.77 0.89 2.49
N CYS A 140 -7.46 0.82 1.20
CA CYS A 140 -7.80 1.83 0.20
C CYS A 140 -8.53 1.18 -0.98
N SER A 141 -9.64 1.78 -1.40
CA SER A 141 -10.42 1.30 -2.54
C SER A 141 -10.87 2.45 -3.44
N GLY A 142 -10.52 2.41 -4.73
CA GLY A 142 -10.94 3.42 -5.70
C GLY A 142 -10.33 4.80 -5.44
N LEU A 143 -9.04 4.85 -5.10
CA LEU A 143 -8.35 6.11 -4.84
C LEU A 143 -7.30 6.40 -5.92
N GLU A 144 -7.02 7.69 -6.11
CA GLU A 144 -5.95 8.14 -7.01
C GLU A 144 -5.10 9.26 -6.41
N ASN A 145 -3.89 9.45 -6.94
CA ASN A 145 -2.97 10.48 -6.45
C ASN A 145 -2.78 10.38 -4.93
N LEU A 146 -2.45 9.17 -4.46
CA LEU A 146 -2.30 8.81 -3.06
C LEU A 146 -0.83 8.78 -2.66
N THR A 147 -0.47 9.46 -1.58
CA THR A 147 0.87 9.40 -0.98
C THR A 147 0.79 8.81 0.42
N ILE A 148 1.53 7.72 0.67
CA ILE A 148 1.74 7.14 2.00
C ILE A 148 3.23 7.21 2.29
N ARG A 149 3.64 7.99 3.29
CA ARG A 149 5.06 8.20 3.57
C ARG A 149 5.40 8.16 5.05
N SER A 150 6.59 7.64 5.36
CA SER A 150 7.14 7.64 6.72
C SER A 150 6.20 7.02 7.77
N CYS A 151 5.37 6.03 7.36
CA CYS A 151 4.46 5.33 8.26
C CYS A 151 5.12 4.07 8.81
N ARG A 152 4.79 3.73 10.07
CA ARG A 152 5.16 2.46 10.69
C ARG A 152 3.90 1.62 10.90
N ILE A 153 3.88 0.42 10.32
CA ILE A 153 2.77 -0.52 10.43
C ILE A 153 3.30 -1.82 11.03
N THR A 154 2.76 -2.22 12.18
CA THR A 154 3.25 -3.37 12.96
C THR A 154 2.08 -4.23 13.42
N ALA A 155 2.17 -5.54 13.23
CA ALA A 155 1.17 -6.50 13.75
C ALA A 155 -0.25 -6.27 13.22
N TRP A 156 -0.58 -6.88 12.11
CA TRP A 156 -1.90 -6.85 11.46
C TRP A 156 -2.36 -8.25 11.05
N GLY A 157 -3.67 -8.43 10.88
CA GLY A 157 -4.25 -9.73 10.50
C GLY A 157 -4.23 -9.99 9.00
N GLY A 158 -4.60 -9.02 8.18
CA GLY A 158 -4.66 -9.11 6.73
C GLY A 158 -3.43 -8.56 6.03
N GLN A 159 -3.54 -7.35 5.53
CA GLN A 159 -2.47 -6.61 4.85
C GLN A 159 -2.04 -5.39 5.67
N GLY A 160 -0.75 -5.05 5.64
CA GLY A 160 -0.28 -3.77 6.19
C GLY A 160 -0.92 -2.60 5.42
N ILE A 161 -0.86 -2.67 4.08
CA ILE A 161 -1.59 -1.79 3.15
C ILE A 161 -2.29 -2.67 2.11
N ASP A 162 -3.60 -2.49 1.90
CA ASP A 162 -4.40 -3.16 0.85
C ASP A 162 -4.98 -2.12 -0.12
N PHE A 163 -4.55 -2.18 -1.38
CA PHE A 163 -5.07 -1.37 -2.48
C PHE A 163 -5.97 -2.19 -3.38
N VAL A 164 -7.21 -1.72 -3.57
CA VAL A 164 -8.17 -2.29 -4.50
C VAL A 164 -8.57 -1.23 -5.52
N GLY A 165 -8.01 -1.31 -6.74
CA GLY A 165 -8.26 -0.34 -7.79
C GLY A 165 -7.82 1.07 -7.41
N CYS A 166 -6.58 1.20 -6.91
CA CYS A 166 -5.95 2.49 -6.63
C CYS A 166 -4.94 2.84 -7.72
N HIS A 167 -4.81 4.12 -8.05
CA HIS A 167 -4.00 4.56 -9.19
C HIS A 167 -3.10 5.76 -8.84
N ARG A 168 -1.93 5.84 -9.52
CA ARG A 168 -0.98 6.95 -9.36
C ARG A 168 -0.61 7.20 -7.89
N ALA A 169 -0.10 6.15 -7.24
CA ALA A 169 0.22 6.21 -5.82
C ALA A 169 1.72 6.08 -5.55
N LEU A 170 2.16 6.70 -4.47
CA LEU A 170 3.51 6.60 -3.92
C LEU A 170 3.46 6.08 -2.49
N ILE A 171 4.16 4.95 -2.23
CA ILE A 171 4.41 4.44 -0.88
C ILE A 171 5.92 4.53 -0.66
N THR A 172 6.37 5.37 0.27
CA THR A 172 7.81 5.64 0.44
C THR A 172 8.23 5.77 1.90
N GLY A 173 9.42 5.27 2.23
CA GLY A 173 10.02 5.41 3.56
C GLY A 173 9.22 4.76 4.70
N CYS A 174 8.35 3.79 4.38
CA CYS A 174 7.52 3.11 5.36
C CYS A 174 8.23 1.87 5.94
N ARG A 175 7.86 1.51 7.17
CA ARG A 175 8.33 0.30 7.84
C ARG A 175 7.16 -0.63 8.13
N PHE A 176 7.30 -1.89 7.71
CA PHE A 176 6.33 -2.96 7.94
C PHE A 176 6.99 -4.06 8.79
N GLU A 177 6.36 -4.42 9.90
CA GLU A 177 6.90 -5.43 10.80
C GLU A 177 5.83 -6.42 11.22
N GLY A 178 5.92 -7.65 10.74
CA GLY A 178 5.06 -8.75 11.17
C GLY A 178 5.37 -9.14 12.62
N ARG A 179 4.37 -9.67 13.33
CA ARG A 179 4.52 -10.13 14.70
C ARG A 179 3.82 -11.47 14.90
N GLU A 180 4.41 -12.33 15.70
CA GLU A 180 3.80 -13.59 16.13
C GLU A 180 2.41 -13.34 16.75
N GLY A 181 1.45 -14.22 16.45
CA GLY A 181 0.05 -14.10 16.88
C GLY A 181 -0.83 -13.32 15.91
N PHE A 182 -0.25 -12.67 14.87
CA PHE A 182 -0.98 -12.01 13.80
C PHE A 182 -0.86 -12.78 12.50
N SER A 183 -1.96 -12.96 11.75
CA SER A 183 -1.94 -13.82 10.55
C SER A 183 -1.25 -13.19 9.34
N ALA A 184 -1.08 -11.91 9.29
CA ALA A 184 -0.34 -11.11 8.31
C ALA A 184 -0.10 -11.79 6.95
N SER A 185 -1.01 -11.61 5.99
CA SER A 185 -0.85 -12.25 4.67
C SER A 185 0.10 -11.48 3.75
N ALA A 186 0.09 -10.14 3.83
CA ALA A 186 1.03 -9.30 3.08
C ALA A 186 1.40 -8.02 3.83
N GLY A 187 2.60 -7.48 3.52
CA GLY A 187 2.98 -6.13 3.90
C GLY A 187 2.20 -5.10 3.07
N ILE A 188 2.34 -5.19 1.74
CA ILE A 188 1.56 -4.39 0.77
C ILE A 188 0.91 -5.35 -0.22
N GLN A 189 -0.38 -5.14 -0.50
CA GLN A 189 -1.10 -5.78 -1.59
C GLN A 189 -1.65 -4.73 -2.55
N LEU A 190 -1.47 -4.96 -3.87
CA LEU A 190 -1.90 -4.08 -4.96
C LEU A 190 -2.75 -4.89 -5.93
N LYS A 191 -4.09 -4.74 -5.92
CA LYS A 191 -5.01 -5.62 -6.68
C LYS A 191 -6.21 -4.89 -7.26
N GLY A 192 -7.10 -5.61 -7.95
CA GLY A 192 -8.40 -5.12 -8.41
C GLY A 192 -8.32 -4.02 -9.47
N GLY A 193 -7.34 -4.13 -10.40
CA GLY A 193 -7.10 -3.12 -11.43
C GLY A 193 -6.16 -1.99 -10.99
N THR A 194 -5.50 -2.12 -9.84
CA THR A 194 -4.53 -1.11 -9.34
C THR A 194 -3.43 -0.85 -10.37
N SER A 195 -3.08 0.44 -10.59
CA SER A 195 -2.06 0.79 -11.57
C SER A 195 -1.22 2.01 -11.21
N GLU A 196 -0.03 2.11 -11.82
CA GLU A 196 0.88 3.26 -11.68
C GLU A 196 1.25 3.54 -10.21
N VAL A 197 1.64 2.49 -9.48
CA VAL A 197 2.06 2.58 -8.07
C VAL A 197 3.56 2.42 -7.96
N MET A 198 4.18 3.30 -7.19
CA MET A 198 5.58 3.20 -6.80
C MET A 198 5.71 2.85 -5.32
N VAL A 199 6.50 1.81 -5.02
CA VAL A 199 6.89 1.41 -3.66
C VAL A 199 8.40 1.53 -3.55
N GLU A 200 8.88 2.46 -2.74
CA GLU A 200 10.32 2.70 -2.64
C GLU A 200 10.79 3.00 -1.22
N LYS A 201 12.07 2.69 -0.94
CA LYS A 201 12.74 3.04 0.33
C LYS A 201 12.01 2.56 1.57
N CYS A 202 11.23 1.48 1.42
CA CYS A 202 10.51 0.83 2.52
C CYS A 202 11.34 -0.32 3.11
N HIS A 203 11.07 -0.62 4.37
CA HIS A 203 11.67 -1.74 5.07
C HIS A 203 10.58 -2.73 5.49
N PHE A 204 10.70 -3.98 5.06
CA PHE A 204 9.82 -5.09 5.37
C PHE A 204 10.57 -6.10 6.22
N LEU A 205 10.15 -6.31 7.47
CA LEU A 205 10.71 -7.30 8.38
C LEU A 205 9.62 -8.33 8.73
N ASN A 206 9.75 -9.56 8.25
CA ASN A 206 8.74 -10.60 8.40
C ASN A 206 7.31 -10.08 8.12
N ALA A 207 7.18 -9.24 7.11
CA ALA A 207 5.98 -8.45 6.84
C ALA A 207 4.90 -9.28 6.13
N GLY A 208 4.43 -10.32 6.80
CA GLY A 208 3.46 -11.27 6.29
C GLY A 208 4.11 -12.41 5.49
N GLU A 209 3.28 -13.29 4.94
CA GLU A 209 3.76 -14.39 4.08
C GLU A 209 4.45 -13.85 2.81
N ARG A 210 3.95 -12.73 2.30
CA ARG A 210 4.38 -12.06 1.06
C ARG A 210 4.52 -10.57 1.32
N PRO A 211 5.67 -10.08 1.75
CA PRO A 211 5.86 -8.64 2.03
C PRO A 211 5.33 -7.74 0.93
N LEU A 212 5.50 -8.14 -0.33
CA LEU A 212 4.98 -7.49 -1.52
C LEU A 212 4.13 -8.49 -2.32
N ASN A 213 2.80 -8.39 -2.20
CA ASN A 213 1.85 -9.13 -3.01
C ASN A 213 1.34 -8.22 -4.13
N ILE A 214 2.06 -8.21 -5.27
CA ILE A 214 1.74 -7.38 -6.43
C ILE A 214 0.71 -8.13 -7.25
N GLY A 215 -0.53 -7.63 -7.24
CA GLY A 215 -1.70 -8.33 -7.74
C GLY A 215 -2.44 -9.11 -6.66
N GLY A 216 -3.16 -10.14 -7.05
CA GLY A 216 -3.91 -10.98 -6.13
C GLY A 216 -5.11 -11.66 -6.77
N SER A 217 -6.15 -11.83 -5.97
CA SER A 217 -7.45 -12.34 -6.39
C SER A 217 -8.52 -11.39 -5.90
N THR A 218 -9.14 -10.68 -6.84
CA THR A 218 -10.22 -9.72 -6.56
C THR A 218 -11.50 -10.19 -7.26
N GLY A 219 -12.64 -10.17 -6.56
CA GLY A 219 -13.91 -10.40 -7.23
C GLY A 219 -14.14 -9.33 -8.32
N LEU A 220 -14.51 -9.74 -9.54
CA LEU A 220 -14.61 -8.87 -10.71
C LEU A 220 -15.50 -7.63 -10.49
N ALA A 221 -16.51 -7.76 -9.63
CA ALA A 221 -17.41 -6.66 -9.26
C ALA A 221 -16.71 -5.52 -8.49
N TYR A 222 -15.47 -5.71 -8.02
CA TYR A 222 -14.73 -4.72 -7.24
C TYR A 222 -13.56 -4.09 -8.00
N PHE A 223 -13.40 -4.42 -9.27
CA PHE A 223 -12.35 -3.83 -10.10
C PHE A 223 -12.61 -2.35 -10.39
N ARG A 224 -11.52 -1.58 -10.38
CA ARG A 224 -11.52 -0.18 -10.80
C ARG A 224 -10.38 0.04 -11.81
N PRO A 225 -10.66 0.46 -13.03
CA PRO A 225 -12.02 0.61 -13.58
C PRO A 225 -12.70 -0.74 -13.78
N PRO A 226 -14.04 -0.78 -13.85
CA PRO A 226 -14.76 -1.98 -14.26
C PRO A 226 -14.25 -2.49 -15.61
N GLY A 227 -14.06 -3.81 -15.72
CA GLY A 227 -13.54 -4.41 -16.95
C GLY A 227 -12.02 -4.36 -17.11
N ALA A 228 -11.24 -3.92 -16.11
CA ALA A 228 -9.80 -4.11 -16.11
C ALA A 228 -9.46 -5.61 -16.23
N THR A 229 -8.45 -5.94 -17.01
CA THR A 229 -8.07 -7.32 -17.35
C THR A 229 -6.77 -7.78 -16.65
N PHE A 230 -6.38 -7.10 -15.61
CA PHE A 230 -5.21 -7.38 -14.77
C PHE A 230 -5.51 -7.04 -13.30
N GLU A 231 -4.84 -7.70 -12.38
CA GLU A 231 -4.92 -7.34 -10.95
C GLU A 231 -4.11 -6.07 -10.65
N ALA A 232 -2.90 -5.98 -11.22
CA ALA A 232 -2.07 -4.78 -11.11
C ALA A 232 -1.24 -4.53 -12.38
N ALA A 233 -1.00 -3.25 -12.74
CA ALA A 233 -0.20 -2.90 -13.90
C ALA A 233 0.66 -1.64 -13.70
N GLY A 234 1.82 -1.56 -14.39
CA GLY A 234 2.68 -0.39 -14.31
C GLY A 234 3.23 -0.12 -12.89
N ILE A 235 3.61 -1.18 -12.17
CA ILE A 235 4.09 -1.10 -10.78
C ILE A 235 5.61 -0.96 -10.75
N VAL A 236 6.12 -0.05 -9.93
CA VAL A 236 7.56 0.12 -9.67
C VAL A 236 7.87 -0.17 -8.21
N VAL A 237 8.77 -1.14 -7.97
CA VAL A 237 9.25 -1.51 -6.63
C VAL A 237 10.76 -1.36 -6.60
N ARG A 238 11.27 -0.39 -5.87
CA ARG A 238 12.71 -0.11 -5.88
C ARG A 238 13.28 0.34 -4.54
N GLU A 239 14.57 0.08 -4.33
CA GLU A 239 15.33 0.57 -3.18
C GLU A 239 14.73 0.17 -1.83
N ASN A 240 14.02 -0.97 -1.77
CA ASN A 240 13.46 -1.49 -0.54
C ASN A 240 14.40 -2.51 0.11
N ILE A 241 14.26 -2.70 1.42
CA ILE A 241 14.87 -3.79 2.17
C ILE A 241 13.75 -4.76 2.54
N ILE A 242 13.90 -6.03 2.17
CA ILE A 242 12.91 -7.08 2.40
C ILE A 242 13.61 -8.22 3.13
N GLU A 243 13.23 -8.49 4.36
CA GLU A 243 13.88 -9.45 5.23
C GLU A 243 12.89 -10.49 5.76
N GLY A 244 13.25 -11.76 5.63
CA GLY A 244 12.44 -12.89 6.09
C GLY A 244 11.24 -13.19 5.19
N SER A 245 10.16 -13.71 5.79
CA SER A 245 8.90 -14.10 5.13
C SER A 245 9.01 -15.31 4.19
N LEU A 246 7.87 -15.89 3.78
CA LEU A 246 7.88 -17.08 2.91
C LEU A 246 8.48 -16.79 1.53
N CYS A 247 8.33 -15.56 1.01
CA CYS A 247 8.98 -15.09 -0.21
C CYS A 247 9.16 -13.57 -0.16
N ALA A 248 10.05 -13.01 -0.96
CA ALA A 248 10.26 -11.56 -1.02
C ALA A 248 9.11 -10.84 -1.71
N ALA A 249 8.63 -11.38 -2.82
CA ALA A 249 7.52 -10.83 -3.58
C ALA A 249 6.75 -11.93 -4.31
N ALA A 250 5.45 -11.69 -4.51
CA ALA A 250 4.59 -12.45 -5.40
C ALA A 250 4.05 -11.53 -6.50
N PHE A 251 4.18 -11.96 -7.76
CA PHE A 251 3.58 -11.34 -8.94
C PHE A 251 2.35 -12.17 -9.30
N VAL A 252 1.14 -11.59 -9.16
CA VAL A 252 -0.10 -12.35 -9.24
C VAL A 252 -1.08 -11.67 -10.20
N GLY A 253 -1.19 -12.15 -11.44
CA GLY A 253 -2.07 -11.55 -12.45
C GLY A 253 -1.66 -10.13 -12.84
N VAL A 254 -0.35 -9.86 -12.95
CA VAL A 254 0.18 -8.53 -13.24
C VAL A 254 0.51 -8.34 -14.72
N ASP A 255 0.47 -7.10 -15.19
CA ASP A 255 0.96 -6.68 -16.51
C ASP A 255 1.88 -5.46 -16.38
N GLY A 256 3.19 -5.71 -16.40
CA GLY A 256 4.18 -4.64 -16.27
C GLY A 256 4.56 -4.31 -14.83
N VAL A 257 5.70 -4.85 -14.38
CA VAL A 257 6.32 -4.53 -13.08
C VAL A 257 7.81 -4.31 -13.28
N GLU A 258 8.33 -3.21 -12.73
CA GLU A 258 9.77 -3.01 -12.53
C GLU A 258 10.11 -3.28 -11.06
N PHE A 259 10.84 -4.34 -10.78
CA PHE A 259 11.32 -4.72 -9.45
C PHE A 259 12.84 -4.61 -9.42
N SER A 260 13.38 -3.47 -8.95
CA SER A 260 14.79 -3.18 -9.15
C SER A 260 15.50 -2.50 -7.98
N GLY A 261 16.80 -2.82 -7.81
CA GLY A 261 17.64 -2.18 -6.78
C GLY A 261 17.24 -2.50 -5.33
N ASN A 262 16.43 -3.54 -5.11
CA ASN A 262 16.03 -3.93 -3.76
C ASN A 262 17.09 -4.83 -3.11
N THR A 263 17.12 -4.84 -1.78
CA THR A 263 17.91 -5.78 -0.98
C THR A 263 16.97 -6.81 -0.38
N ILE A 264 17.18 -8.08 -0.71
CA ILE A 264 16.38 -9.22 -0.25
C ILE A 264 17.25 -10.08 0.65
N LEU A 265 16.79 -10.32 1.87
CA LEU A 265 17.52 -11.07 2.88
C LEU A 265 16.66 -12.24 3.39
N PHE A 266 17.16 -13.45 3.21
CA PHE A 266 16.68 -14.67 3.85
C PHE A 266 15.18 -14.99 3.66
N PRO A 267 14.65 -14.98 2.43
CA PRO A 267 13.32 -15.53 2.18
C PRO A 267 13.31 -17.02 2.56
N GLU A 268 12.21 -17.48 3.19
CA GLU A 268 12.19 -18.78 3.87
C GLU A 268 11.87 -19.98 2.95
N LYS A 269 11.08 -19.76 1.90
CA LYS A 269 10.55 -20.87 1.08
C LYS A 269 10.78 -20.69 -0.42
N TRP A 270 10.62 -19.48 -0.91
CA TRP A 270 10.84 -19.07 -2.31
C TRP A 270 11.44 -17.68 -2.33
N ILE A 271 12.21 -17.34 -3.35
CA ILE A 271 12.66 -15.96 -3.52
C ILE A 271 11.51 -15.14 -4.12
N PHE A 272 10.89 -15.65 -5.21
CA PHE A 272 9.73 -15.04 -5.84
C PHE A 272 8.62 -16.06 -6.14
N ARG A 273 7.40 -15.54 -6.31
CA ARG A 273 6.26 -16.30 -6.82
C ARG A 273 5.69 -15.61 -8.07
N ILE A 274 5.31 -16.41 -9.07
CA ILE A 274 4.65 -15.98 -10.31
C ILE A 274 3.35 -16.76 -10.42
N LEU A 275 2.23 -16.10 -10.25
CA LEU A 275 0.94 -16.74 -10.10
C LEU A 275 -0.13 -16.07 -10.98
N GLN A 276 -1.19 -16.81 -11.28
CA GLN A 276 -2.41 -16.31 -11.90
C GLN A 276 -3.59 -16.88 -11.13
N GLU A 277 -4.23 -16.05 -10.30
CA GLU A 277 -5.36 -16.46 -9.47
C GLU A 277 -6.69 -16.14 -10.17
N THR A 278 -6.78 -15.01 -10.90
CA THR A 278 -7.95 -14.61 -11.71
C THR A 278 -7.77 -15.16 -13.14
N THR A 279 -8.64 -16.07 -13.55
CA THR A 279 -8.50 -16.82 -14.82
C THR A 279 -9.70 -16.66 -15.77
N GLU A 280 -10.55 -15.67 -15.54
CA GLU A 280 -11.71 -15.35 -16.38
C GLU A 280 -11.27 -14.96 -17.79
N SER A 281 -12.17 -15.23 -18.74
CA SER A 281 -11.94 -14.91 -20.15
C SER A 281 -11.61 -13.43 -20.36
N GLY A 282 -10.51 -13.16 -21.07
CA GLY A 282 -10.04 -11.79 -21.33
C GLY A 282 -9.00 -11.29 -20.33
N PHE A 283 -8.81 -11.97 -19.20
CA PHE A 283 -7.73 -11.63 -18.28
C PHE A 283 -6.36 -11.95 -18.92
N VAL A 284 -5.43 -11.01 -18.79
CA VAL A 284 -4.06 -11.24 -19.28
C VAL A 284 -3.32 -12.17 -18.31
N PRO A 285 -2.46 -13.08 -18.82
CA PRO A 285 -1.61 -13.88 -17.95
C PRO A 285 -0.63 -12.97 -17.21
N CYS A 286 -0.20 -13.37 -16.02
CA CYS A 286 0.87 -12.70 -15.28
C CYS A 286 2.14 -12.58 -16.15
N ARG A 287 2.54 -11.34 -16.51
CA ARG A 287 3.53 -11.08 -17.55
C ARG A 287 4.27 -9.74 -17.40
N ASN A 288 5.28 -9.54 -18.26
CA ASN A 288 6.01 -8.28 -18.47
C ASN A 288 6.67 -7.75 -17.17
N VAL A 289 7.32 -8.62 -16.40
CA VAL A 289 8.01 -8.28 -15.16
C VAL A 289 9.52 -8.20 -15.40
N ARG A 290 10.12 -7.10 -14.98
CA ARG A 290 11.56 -6.91 -14.97
C ARG A 290 12.09 -6.97 -13.54
N VAL A 291 12.96 -7.94 -13.24
CA VAL A 291 13.67 -8.11 -11.97
C VAL A 291 15.13 -7.76 -12.19
N ALA A 292 15.59 -6.60 -11.74
CA ALA A 292 16.91 -6.12 -12.11
C ALA A 292 17.70 -5.45 -10.98
N ARG A 293 19.01 -5.64 -10.98
CA ARG A 293 19.96 -4.98 -10.05
C ARG A 293 19.60 -5.14 -8.58
N ASN A 294 18.94 -6.23 -8.20
CA ASN A 294 18.65 -6.54 -6.80
C ASN A 294 19.84 -7.26 -6.15
N ARG A 295 20.02 -7.05 -4.86
CA ARG A 295 20.94 -7.81 -4.00
C ARG A 295 20.13 -8.87 -3.26
N ILE A 296 20.43 -10.15 -3.47
CA ILE A 296 19.61 -11.26 -2.98
C ILE A 296 20.51 -12.23 -2.20
N VAL A 297 20.29 -12.27 -0.90
CA VAL A 297 20.97 -13.20 0.02
C VAL A 297 19.95 -14.20 0.54
N PHE A 298 20.25 -15.48 0.40
CA PHE A 298 19.34 -16.55 0.80
C PHE A 298 20.10 -17.76 1.36
N ARG A 299 19.38 -18.71 1.94
CA ARG A 299 19.92 -19.99 2.36
C ARG A 299 19.39 -21.09 1.45
N ARG A 300 20.28 -21.72 0.69
CA ARG A 300 19.94 -22.74 -0.31
C ARG A 300 19.19 -23.93 0.30
N LEU A 301 19.59 -24.37 1.49
CA LEU A 301 18.98 -25.49 2.18
C LEU A 301 17.57 -25.17 2.74
N GLN A 302 17.23 -23.91 2.88
CA GLN A 302 15.94 -23.46 3.38
C GLN A 302 14.90 -23.35 2.26
N LEU A 303 15.32 -22.97 1.05
CA LEU A 303 14.41 -22.80 -0.08
C LEU A 303 13.86 -24.14 -0.59
N ARG A 304 12.55 -24.17 -0.84
CA ARG A 304 11.93 -25.29 -1.55
C ARG A 304 12.29 -25.26 -3.05
N THR A 305 12.20 -24.08 -3.66
CA THR A 305 12.65 -23.75 -5.03
C THR A 305 12.98 -22.26 -5.07
N ASP A 306 13.78 -21.82 -6.05
CA ASP A 306 14.09 -20.39 -6.19
C ASP A 306 12.84 -19.58 -6.52
N LEU A 307 12.05 -20.04 -7.51
CA LEU A 307 10.78 -19.47 -7.91
C LEU A 307 9.65 -20.49 -7.78
N ASN A 308 8.48 -20.02 -7.34
CA ASN A 308 7.24 -20.78 -7.43
C ASN A 308 6.41 -20.24 -8.60
N ILE A 309 6.35 -20.99 -9.70
CA ILE A 309 5.65 -20.60 -10.93
C ILE A 309 4.36 -21.44 -11.02
N GLY A 310 3.21 -20.77 -11.06
CA GLY A 310 1.89 -21.36 -11.25
C GLY A 310 1.50 -21.47 -12.72
N GLY A 311 0.41 -22.19 -12.97
CA GLY A 311 -0.21 -22.25 -14.31
C GLY A 311 -0.83 -20.93 -14.74
N ASN A 312 -1.18 -20.82 -16.03
CA ASN A 312 -1.80 -19.63 -16.65
C ASN A 312 -0.98 -18.34 -16.51
N THR A 313 0.35 -18.47 -16.38
CA THR A 313 1.31 -17.36 -16.36
C THR A 313 2.15 -17.35 -17.61
N ALA A 314 2.77 -16.23 -17.95
CA ALA A 314 3.70 -16.06 -19.07
C ALA A 314 5.13 -15.74 -18.59
N PRO A 315 5.80 -16.69 -17.88
CA PRO A 315 7.09 -16.43 -17.24
C PRO A 315 8.21 -16.18 -18.28
N GLU A 316 8.04 -16.56 -19.53
CA GLU A 316 8.95 -16.26 -20.65
C GLU A 316 9.00 -14.77 -20.99
N THR A 317 8.03 -13.97 -20.53
CA THR A 317 8.01 -12.50 -20.69
C THR A 317 8.75 -11.77 -19.56
N PHE A 318 9.24 -12.51 -18.56
CA PHE A 318 10.03 -11.95 -17.48
C PHE A 318 11.45 -11.64 -17.95
N VAL A 319 12.04 -10.59 -17.39
CA VAL A 319 13.43 -10.20 -17.66
C VAL A 319 14.18 -10.16 -16.34
N PHE A 320 15.25 -10.97 -16.24
CA PHE A 320 16.19 -10.92 -15.13
C PHE A 320 17.49 -10.30 -15.61
N ALA A 321 18.00 -9.27 -14.89
CA ALA A 321 19.22 -8.58 -15.35
C ALA A 321 20.03 -7.97 -14.20
N GLY A 322 21.32 -8.33 -14.13
CA GLY A 322 22.28 -7.70 -13.23
C GLY A 322 21.98 -7.89 -11.74
N ASN A 323 21.20 -8.92 -11.37
CA ASN A 323 20.98 -9.23 -9.98
C ASN A 323 22.22 -9.92 -9.38
N GLN A 324 22.41 -9.72 -8.09
CA GLN A 324 23.48 -10.36 -7.33
C GLN A 324 22.85 -11.40 -6.40
N TRP A 325 23.20 -12.66 -6.61
CA TRP A 325 22.64 -13.81 -5.91
C TRP A 325 23.71 -14.46 -5.03
N PHE A 326 23.43 -14.59 -3.75
CA PHE A 326 24.34 -15.19 -2.81
C PHE A 326 23.64 -16.17 -1.87
N ALA A 327 23.95 -17.45 -2.02
CA ALA A 327 23.55 -18.49 -1.09
C ALA A 327 24.56 -18.55 0.07
N GLU A 328 24.21 -17.99 1.21
CA GLU A 328 25.11 -17.85 2.37
C GLU A 328 25.67 -19.18 2.88
N ASP A 329 24.82 -20.21 2.88
CA ASP A 329 25.16 -21.56 3.33
C ASP A 329 25.85 -22.42 2.27
N ARG A 330 25.75 -22.04 0.97
CA ARG A 330 26.33 -22.75 -0.17
C ARG A 330 26.70 -21.78 -1.31
N PRO A 331 27.76 -21.00 -1.17
CA PRO A 331 28.12 -19.97 -2.18
C PRO A 331 28.28 -20.49 -3.60
N GLU A 332 28.74 -21.73 -3.77
CA GLU A 332 28.85 -22.41 -5.08
C GLU A 332 27.51 -22.72 -5.74
N ALA A 333 26.42 -22.73 -4.96
CA ALA A 333 25.06 -22.98 -5.41
C ALA A 333 24.20 -21.70 -5.46
N SER A 334 24.84 -20.55 -5.66
CA SER A 334 24.13 -19.25 -5.67
C SER A 334 23.34 -18.96 -6.92
N GLN A 335 23.62 -19.63 -8.04
CA GLN A 335 22.89 -19.43 -9.28
C GLN A 335 21.46 -19.96 -9.17
N PRO A 336 20.42 -19.11 -9.37
CA PRO A 336 19.02 -19.55 -9.28
C PRO A 336 18.57 -20.26 -10.56
N GLN A 337 17.50 -21.06 -10.42
CA GLN A 337 16.76 -21.61 -11.56
C GLN A 337 15.70 -20.59 -11.98
N LEU A 338 15.91 -19.94 -13.12
CA LEU A 338 15.03 -18.92 -13.68
C LEU A 338 14.30 -19.43 -14.93
N PRO A 339 13.10 -18.92 -15.25
CA PRO A 339 12.34 -19.31 -16.44
C PRO A 339 12.98 -18.80 -17.75
N VAL A 340 13.84 -17.81 -17.65
CA VAL A 340 14.59 -17.22 -18.77
C VAL A 340 16.06 -17.00 -18.37
N VAL A 341 16.94 -16.86 -19.35
CA VAL A 341 18.35 -16.59 -19.07
C VAL A 341 18.52 -15.19 -18.52
N GLU A 342 19.19 -15.07 -17.39
CA GLU A 342 19.54 -13.78 -16.80
C GLU A 342 20.70 -13.13 -17.56
N LYS A 343 20.56 -11.82 -17.83
CA LYS A 343 21.62 -11.02 -18.42
C LYS A 343 22.47 -10.37 -17.31
N ASP A 344 23.81 -10.51 -17.40
CA ASP A 344 24.77 -9.86 -16.48
C ASP A 344 24.55 -10.20 -14.99
N GLY A 345 24.05 -11.40 -14.66
CA GLY A 345 23.86 -11.88 -13.28
C GLY A 345 25.20 -12.16 -12.59
N ILE A 346 25.29 -11.88 -11.29
CA ILE A 346 26.46 -12.11 -10.44
C ILE A 346 26.10 -13.16 -9.39
N TYR A 347 26.89 -14.24 -9.32
CA TYR A 347 26.60 -15.37 -8.44
C TYR A 347 27.75 -15.67 -7.49
N GLY A 348 27.44 -16.11 -6.26
CA GLY A 348 28.45 -16.59 -5.29
C GLY A 348 29.32 -15.51 -4.64
N ARG A 349 28.98 -14.23 -4.83
CA ARG A 349 29.65 -13.10 -4.18
C ARG A 349 28.66 -12.41 -3.23
N ASP A 350 29.03 -12.27 -1.96
CA ASP A 350 28.20 -11.58 -0.96
C ASP A 350 28.00 -10.10 -1.34
N PRO A 351 26.74 -9.66 -1.55
CA PRO A 351 26.45 -8.29 -1.95
C PRO A 351 26.17 -7.33 -0.77
N ARG A 352 26.29 -7.82 0.48
CA ARG A 352 26.08 -7.01 1.69
C ARG A 352 27.22 -6.05 1.98
#